data_cb7c6f2c5809225a02d6499638b25bb8
#
_entry.id   cb7c6f2c5809225a02d6499638b25bb8
#
_cell.length_a   1.000
_cell.length_b   1.000
_cell.length_c   1.000
_cell.angle_alpha   90.00
_cell.angle_beta   90.00
_cell.angle_gamma   90.00
#
_symmetry.space_group_name_H-M   'P 1'
#
loop_
_entity.id
_entity.type
_entity.pdbx_description
1 polymer ?
#
loop_
_entity_poly.entity_id
_entity_poly.type
_entity_poly.pdbx_seq_one_letter_code
_entity_poly.pdbx_strand_id
1 'polypeptide(L)'
;MWKRISNLFSKPEPPKVEKSMLQLAPGDICEVSLVTYEVTGRVHNRGRNAVVLTLQDGSTIAYLHIEERENIQYALYTPIDGRLDSLDEVPSILELDDHVFHLEEEYGGHVSITGRTAFTQGGEQHVWQYQSDDYKLLRIEWQNGRFMLYEGEKVIPGDVRVIRAT
;
A
#
# COMPACT_ATOMS: atom_id res chain seq x y z
N MET A 1 42.85 -30.74 -13.15
CA MET A 1 41.70 -30.63 -14.07
C MET A 1 40.36 -30.89 -13.40
N TRP A 2 40.26 -31.96 -12.68
CA TRP A 2 39.03 -32.34 -11.97
C TRP A 2 38.61 -31.34 -10.87
N LYS A 3 39.55 -30.70 -10.19
CA LYS A 3 39.27 -29.69 -9.15
C LYS A 3 38.61 -28.43 -9.73
N ARG A 4 38.91 -28.05 -10.96
CA ARG A 4 38.26 -26.91 -11.61
C ARG A 4 36.83 -27.24 -12.03
N ILE A 5 36.58 -28.45 -12.45
CA ILE A 5 35.24 -28.90 -12.82
C ILE A 5 34.36 -29.02 -11.60
N SER A 6 34.88 -29.52 -10.46
CA SER A 6 34.12 -29.61 -9.23
C SER A 6 33.77 -28.24 -8.67
N ASN A 7 34.61 -27.23 -8.88
CA ASN A 7 34.31 -25.87 -8.48
C ASN A 7 33.23 -25.22 -9.35
N LEU A 8 33.13 -25.62 -10.62
CA LEU A 8 32.04 -25.17 -11.49
C LEU A 8 30.69 -25.76 -11.11
N PHE A 9 30.70 -26.89 -10.44
CA PHE A 9 29.51 -27.58 -9.93
C PHE A 9 29.36 -27.47 -8.41
N SER A 10 30.20 -26.63 -7.74
CA SER A 10 30.02 -26.35 -6.33
C SER A 10 28.68 -25.64 -6.14
N LYS A 11 27.99 -26.04 -5.10
CA LYS A 11 26.63 -25.65 -4.71
C LYS A 11 26.16 -24.35 -5.35
N PRO A 12 25.10 -24.39 -6.17
CA PRO A 12 24.39 -23.14 -6.50
C PRO A 12 24.01 -22.46 -5.19
N GLU A 13 24.17 -21.15 -5.12
CA GLU A 13 23.64 -20.38 -4.01
C GLU A 13 22.20 -20.79 -3.77
N PRO A 14 21.79 -21.02 -2.50
CA PRO A 14 20.39 -21.32 -2.22
C PRO A 14 19.55 -20.23 -2.86
N PRO A 15 18.42 -20.58 -3.52
CA PRO A 15 17.56 -19.58 -4.13
C PRO A 15 17.22 -18.55 -3.06
N LYS A 16 17.48 -17.27 -3.33
CA LYS A 16 17.02 -16.19 -2.47
C LYS A 16 15.52 -16.33 -2.36
N VAL A 17 15.02 -16.42 -1.13
CA VAL A 17 13.58 -16.38 -0.89
C VAL A 17 13.12 -15.00 -1.32
N GLU A 18 12.47 -14.90 -2.47
CA GLU A 18 11.92 -13.65 -2.96
C GLU A 18 10.66 -13.33 -2.15
N LYS A 19 10.66 -12.18 -1.50
CA LYS A 19 9.44 -11.66 -0.90
C LYS A 19 8.50 -11.16 -1.99
N SER A 20 7.22 -11.43 -1.84
CA SER A 20 6.19 -10.77 -2.64
C SER A 20 5.99 -9.34 -2.14
N MET A 21 5.33 -8.50 -2.95
CA MET A 21 4.99 -7.14 -2.53
C MET A 21 4.16 -7.11 -1.24
N LEU A 22 3.29 -8.11 -1.03
CA LEU A 22 2.49 -8.23 0.20
C LEU A 22 3.33 -8.46 1.46
N GLN A 23 4.54 -8.95 1.30
CA GLN A 23 5.44 -9.31 2.42
C GLN A 23 6.48 -8.23 2.72
N LEU A 24 6.54 -7.16 1.93
CA LEU A 24 7.55 -6.13 2.15
C LEU A 24 7.37 -5.46 3.51
N ALA A 25 8.50 -5.13 4.13
CA ALA A 25 8.59 -4.57 5.46
C ALA A 25 9.57 -3.39 5.47
N PRO A 26 9.59 -2.58 6.54
CA PRO A 26 10.54 -1.47 6.63
C PRO A 26 11.97 -1.89 6.34
N GLY A 27 12.66 -1.13 5.50
CA GLY A 27 14.00 -1.39 5.01
C GLY A 27 14.07 -2.03 3.62
N ASP A 28 12.98 -2.63 3.15
CA ASP A 28 12.91 -3.19 1.81
C ASP A 28 12.79 -2.08 0.76
N ILE A 29 13.20 -2.37 -0.46
CA ILE A 29 13.18 -1.42 -1.59
C ILE A 29 12.28 -1.98 -2.69
N CYS A 30 11.40 -1.16 -3.20
CA CYS A 30 10.53 -1.51 -4.33
C CYS A 30 10.50 -0.39 -5.37
N GLU A 31 9.97 -0.73 -6.53
CA GLU A 31 9.72 0.21 -7.61
C GLU A 31 8.24 0.22 -7.95
N VAL A 32 7.68 1.41 -8.06
CA VAL A 32 6.30 1.60 -8.47
C VAL A 32 6.28 2.67 -9.56
N SER A 33 5.76 2.32 -10.73
CA SER A 33 5.67 3.22 -11.88
C SER A 33 7.00 3.95 -12.17
N LEU A 34 8.09 3.18 -12.20
CA LEU A 34 9.46 3.62 -12.47
C LEU A 34 10.12 4.49 -11.38
N VAL A 35 9.47 4.66 -10.24
CA VAL A 35 10.04 5.34 -9.08
C VAL A 35 10.49 4.31 -8.05
N THR A 36 11.72 4.47 -7.57
CA THR A 36 12.29 3.60 -6.53
C THR A 36 11.97 4.17 -5.16
N TYR A 37 11.40 3.33 -4.31
CA TYR A 37 11.00 3.71 -2.94
C TYR A 37 11.64 2.80 -1.91
N GLU A 38 11.94 3.37 -0.76
CA GLU A 38 12.18 2.61 0.46
C GLU A 38 10.86 2.40 1.20
N VAL A 39 10.61 1.18 1.64
CA VAL A 39 9.47 0.88 2.52
C VAL A 39 9.85 1.33 3.93
N THR A 40 9.07 2.23 4.52
CA THR A 40 9.31 2.75 5.87
C THR A 40 8.25 2.34 6.88
N GLY A 41 7.11 1.85 6.43
CA GLY A 41 6.03 1.39 7.29
C GLY A 41 5.12 0.39 6.60
N ARG A 42 4.37 -0.34 7.40
CA ARG A 42 3.46 -1.38 6.94
C ARG A 42 2.24 -1.45 7.85
N VAL A 43 1.07 -1.38 7.24
CA VAL A 43 -0.22 -1.61 7.90
C VAL A 43 -0.80 -2.91 7.33
N HIS A 44 -1.20 -3.82 8.18
CA HIS A 44 -1.77 -5.10 7.75
C HIS A 44 -3.20 -5.28 8.27
N ASN A 45 -4.13 -5.46 7.35
CA ASN A 45 -5.50 -5.85 7.65
C ASN A 45 -5.68 -7.34 7.28
N ARG A 46 -5.64 -8.20 8.29
CA ARG A 46 -5.72 -9.65 8.08
C ARG A 46 -7.06 -10.10 7.54
N GLY A 47 -8.14 -9.43 7.95
CA GLY A 47 -9.49 -9.80 7.53
C GLY A 47 -9.73 -9.63 6.04
N ARG A 48 -8.91 -8.81 5.37
CA ARG A 48 -9.04 -8.55 3.93
C ARG A 48 -7.85 -9.04 3.11
N ASN A 49 -6.83 -9.58 3.75
CA ASN A 49 -5.56 -9.86 3.10
C ASN A 49 -5.03 -8.61 2.35
N ALA A 50 -5.02 -7.50 3.05
CA ALA A 50 -4.64 -6.21 2.53
C ALA A 50 -3.51 -5.60 3.34
N VAL A 51 -2.61 -4.93 2.64
CA VAL A 51 -1.45 -4.24 3.22
C VAL A 51 -1.37 -2.84 2.64
N VAL A 52 -1.03 -1.88 3.48
CA VAL A 52 -0.64 -0.54 3.03
C VAL A 52 0.83 -0.33 3.39
N LEU A 53 1.66 -0.12 2.39
CA LEU A 53 3.06 0.19 2.57
C LEU A 53 3.27 1.69 2.55
N THR A 54 3.99 2.21 3.54
CA THR A 54 4.49 3.58 3.48
C THR A 54 5.77 3.57 2.64
N LEU A 55 5.76 4.31 1.55
CA LEU A 55 6.86 4.39 0.60
C LEU A 55 7.49 5.77 0.66
N GLN A 56 8.83 5.82 0.67
CA GLN A 56 9.57 7.06 0.73
C GLN A 56 10.59 7.16 -0.39
N ASP A 57 10.57 8.30 -1.06
CA ASP A 57 11.57 8.73 -2.05
C ASP A 57 12.02 10.14 -1.66
N GLY A 58 13.19 10.25 -1.04
CA GLY A 58 13.66 11.52 -0.49
C GLY A 58 12.69 12.05 0.58
N SER A 59 12.10 13.23 0.33
CA SER A 59 11.08 13.82 1.20
C SER A 59 9.65 13.48 0.79
N THR A 60 9.47 12.78 -0.32
CA THR A 60 8.16 12.42 -0.85
C THR A 60 7.69 11.12 -0.20
N ILE A 61 6.47 11.13 0.33
CA ILE A 61 5.83 9.96 0.94
C ILE A 61 4.59 9.61 0.13
N ALA A 62 4.47 8.33 -0.21
CA ALA A 62 3.29 7.76 -0.85
C ALA A 62 2.88 6.48 -0.11
N TYR A 63 1.66 6.05 -0.34
CA TYR A 63 1.11 4.84 0.30
C TYR A 63 0.65 3.89 -0.79
N LEU A 64 1.21 2.69 -0.80
CA LEU A 64 0.82 1.64 -1.74
C LEU A 64 -0.14 0.68 -1.04
N HIS A 65 -1.39 0.68 -1.48
CA HIS A 65 -2.39 -0.27 -1.05
C HIS A 65 -2.28 -1.53 -1.90
N ILE A 66 -2.16 -2.68 -1.26
CA ILE A 66 -2.05 -3.98 -1.91
C ILE A 66 -3.12 -4.88 -1.32
N GLU A 67 -3.98 -5.44 -2.17
CA GLU A 67 -5.01 -6.37 -1.73
C GLU A 67 -5.00 -7.60 -2.61
N GLU A 68 -4.95 -8.77 -1.99
CA GLU A 68 -5.06 -10.03 -2.69
C GLU A 68 -6.50 -10.51 -2.63
N ARG A 69 -7.16 -10.54 -3.79
CA ARG A 69 -8.45 -11.16 -4.01
C ARG A 69 -8.23 -12.32 -4.99
N GLU A 70 -9.00 -12.42 -6.07
CA GLU A 70 -8.70 -13.35 -7.16
C GLU A 70 -7.33 -13.04 -7.78
N ASN A 71 -7.02 -11.74 -7.89
CA ASN A 71 -5.73 -11.23 -8.34
C ASN A 71 -5.20 -10.22 -7.33
N ILE A 72 -3.90 -9.98 -7.35
CA ILE A 72 -3.30 -8.93 -6.55
C ILE A 72 -3.60 -7.58 -7.21
N GLN A 73 -4.17 -6.66 -6.44
CA GLN A 73 -4.53 -5.32 -6.88
C GLN A 73 -3.67 -4.29 -6.16
N TYR A 74 -3.21 -3.29 -6.90
CA TYR A 74 -2.39 -2.20 -6.38
C TYR A 74 -3.05 -0.86 -6.62
N ALA A 75 -2.94 0.03 -5.63
CA ALA A 75 -3.32 1.43 -5.77
C ALA A 75 -2.30 2.29 -5.02
N LEU A 76 -1.85 3.38 -5.66
CA LEU A 76 -0.90 4.30 -5.07
C LEU A 76 -1.63 5.58 -4.65
N TYR A 77 -1.47 5.96 -3.39
CA TYR A 77 -2.13 7.10 -2.78
C TYR A 77 -1.14 8.12 -2.26
N THR A 78 -1.54 9.39 -2.31
CA THR A 78 -0.87 10.48 -1.61
C THR A 78 -1.86 11.15 -0.67
N PRO A 79 -1.41 11.60 0.51
CA PRO A 79 -2.31 12.27 1.44
C PRO A 79 -2.76 13.61 0.88
N ILE A 80 -4.02 13.96 1.16
CA ILE A 80 -4.60 15.25 0.82
C ILE A 80 -5.14 15.92 2.07
N ASP A 81 -5.22 17.25 2.02
CA ASP A 81 -5.86 18.00 3.07
C ASP A 81 -7.37 17.87 2.97
N GLY A 82 -8.01 17.66 4.11
CA GLY A 82 -9.45 17.57 4.21
C GLY A 82 -9.84 17.40 5.66
N ARG A 83 -11.07 17.75 5.97
CA ARG A 83 -11.57 17.68 7.34
C ARG A 83 -12.96 17.05 7.37
N LEU A 84 -13.09 16.02 8.19
CA LEU A 84 -14.36 15.42 8.59
C LEU A 84 -14.41 15.38 10.11
N ASP A 85 -15.56 15.70 10.68
CA ASP A 85 -15.70 15.83 12.13
C ASP A 85 -16.32 14.58 12.78
N SER A 86 -17.08 13.78 12.02
CA SER A 86 -17.67 12.55 12.55
C SER A 86 -17.83 11.47 11.49
N LEU A 87 -17.96 10.22 11.94
CA LEU A 87 -18.23 9.06 11.08
C LEU A 87 -19.50 9.20 10.25
N ASP A 88 -20.51 9.89 10.80
CA ASP A 88 -21.80 10.10 10.15
C ASP A 88 -21.75 11.12 9.01
N GLU A 89 -20.64 11.84 8.89
CA GLU A 89 -20.44 12.85 7.84
C GLU A 89 -19.81 12.29 6.57
N VAL A 90 -19.46 11.01 6.53
CA VAL A 90 -18.83 10.42 5.35
C VAL A 90 -19.90 10.17 4.29
N PRO A 91 -19.91 10.96 3.19
CA PRO A 91 -20.98 10.89 2.20
C PRO A 91 -20.74 9.75 1.20
N SER A 92 -21.80 9.38 0.47
CA SER A 92 -21.70 8.42 -0.63
C SER A 92 -21.23 9.05 -1.94
N ILE A 93 -21.32 10.37 -2.06
CA ILE A 93 -20.83 11.13 -3.22
C ILE A 93 -20.03 12.32 -2.68
N LEU A 94 -18.85 12.53 -3.24
CA LEU A 94 -17.95 13.58 -2.78
C LEU A 94 -17.30 14.27 -3.98
N GLU A 95 -17.36 15.60 -4.00
CA GLU A 95 -16.68 16.39 -5.03
C GLU A 95 -15.35 16.92 -4.51
N LEU A 96 -14.31 16.75 -5.31
CA LEU A 96 -12.96 17.24 -5.03
C LEU A 96 -12.25 17.56 -6.34
N ASP A 97 -11.72 18.79 -6.47
CA ASP A 97 -10.91 19.22 -7.62
C ASP A 97 -11.56 18.88 -8.99
N ASP A 98 -12.82 19.25 -9.16
CA ASP A 98 -13.62 19.02 -10.37
C ASP A 98 -13.89 17.52 -10.68
N HIS A 99 -13.59 16.62 -9.75
CA HIS A 99 -13.95 15.21 -9.85
C HIS A 99 -15.10 14.89 -8.91
N VAL A 100 -16.02 14.09 -9.38
CA VAL A 100 -17.10 13.53 -8.56
C VAL A 100 -16.74 12.09 -8.23
N PHE A 101 -16.56 11.82 -6.96
CA PHE A 101 -16.22 10.49 -6.44
C PHE A 101 -17.47 9.80 -5.89
N HIS A 102 -17.66 8.55 -6.29
CA HIS A 102 -18.75 7.70 -5.82
C HIS A 102 -18.21 6.63 -4.90
N LEU A 103 -18.88 6.43 -3.78
CA LEU A 103 -18.52 5.38 -2.83
C LEU A 103 -18.68 4.00 -3.48
N GLU A 104 -17.59 3.25 -3.56
CA GLU A 104 -17.55 1.90 -4.11
C GLU A 104 -17.56 0.84 -3.01
N GLU A 105 -16.89 1.11 -1.90
CA GLU A 105 -16.73 0.14 -0.83
C GLU A 105 -16.53 0.83 0.51
N GLU A 106 -17.14 0.26 1.54
CA GLU A 106 -16.97 0.65 2.93
C GLU A 106 -16.72 -0.59 3.76
N TYR A 107 -15.71 -0.57 4.62
CA TYR A 107 -15.42 -1.70 5.48
C TYR A 107 -14.69 -1.27 6.74
N GLY A 108 -14.80 -2.12 7.77
CA GLY A 108 -14.02 -2.01 8.98
C GLY A 108 -13.05 -3.18 9.09
N GLY A 109 -12.12 -3.10 10.02
CA GLY A 109 -11.22 -4.18 10.32
C GLY A 109 -10.20 -3.79 11.37
N HIS A 110 -9.55 -4.79 11.92
CA HIS A 110 -8.45 -4.60 12.85
C HIS A 110 -7.13 -4.60 12.09
N VAL A 111 -6.34 -3.55 12.27
CA VAL A 111 -5.04 -3.41 11.61
C VAL A 111 -3.89 -3.49 12.61
N SER A 112 -2.80 -4.12 12.18
CA SER A 112 -1.52 -4.11 12.88
C SER A 112 -0.54 -3.24 12.09
N ILE A 113 0.37 -2.57 12.77
CA ILE A 113 1.32 -1.65 12.15
C ILE A 113 2.76 -2.01 12.49
N THR A 114 3.67 -1.65 11.58
CA THR A 114 5.12 -1.77 11.77
C THR A 114 5.77 -0.57 11.11
N GLY A 115 6.72 0.06 11.78
CA GLY A 115 7.43 1.22 11.25
C GLY A 115 6.60 2.50 11.23
N ARG A 116 6.87 3.36 10.25
CA ARG A 116 6.19 4.65 10.10
C ARG A 116 4.92 4.49 9.27
N THR A 117 3.79 4.75 9.91
CA THR A 117 2.47 4.63 9.28
C THR A 117 1.67 5.90 9.52
N ALA A 118 0.59 6.09 8.74
CA ALA A 118 -0.26 7.27 8.85
C ALA A 118 -0.86 7.41 10.26
N PHE A 119 -1.28 6.29 10.84
CA PHE A 119 -1.70 6.23 12.24
C PHE A 119 -0.58 5.61 13.07
N THR A 120 -0.39 6.11 14.29
CA THR A 120 0.74 5.71 15.14
C THR A 120 0.52 4.40 15.90
N GLN A 121 -0.70 3.89 15.92
CA GLN A 121 -1.06 2.65 16.62
C GLN A 121 -1.98 1.79 15.76
N GLY A 122 -1.89 0.48 15.93
CA GLY A 122 -2.86 -0.44 15.37
C GLY A 122 -4.19 -0.38 16.12
N GLY A 123 -5.19 -1.03 15.59
CA GLY A 123 -6.53 -1.07 16.19
C GLY A 123 -7.63 -1.14 15.15
N GLU A 124 -8.85 -0.83 15.59
CA GLU A 124 -10.00 -0.81 14.70
C GLU A 124 -9.92 0.38 13.74
N GLN A 125 -10.08 0.07 12.46
CA GLN A 125 -10.04 1.06 11.39
C GLN A 125 -11.31 0.96 10.55
N HIS A 126 -11.85 2.10 10.12
CA HIS A 126 -12.89 2.18 9.11
C HIS A 126 -12.32 2.80 7.85
N VAL A 127 -12.74 2.28 6.70
CA VAL A 127 -12.26 2.70 5.39
C VAL A 127 -13.43 2.90 4.45
N TRP A 128 -13.37 3.99 3.67
CA TRP A 128 -14.29 4.29 2.59
C TRP A 128 -13.45 4.47 1.32
N GLN A 129 -13.78 3.73 0.30
CA GLN A 129 -13.10 3.80 -1.00
C GLN A 129 -14.05 4.31 -2.06
N TYR A 130 -13.58 5.31 -2.79
CA TYR A 130 -14.34 6.01 -3.83
C TYR A 130 -13.62 5.90 -5.16
N GLN A 131 -14.40 6.02 -6.23
CA GLN A 131 -13.85 6.10 -7.58
C GLN A 131 -14.62 7.16 -8.36
N SER A 132 -13.91 7.96 -9.16
CA SER A 132 -14.51 8.90 -10.09
C SER A 132 -14.79 8.24 -11.44
N ASP A 133 -15.56 8.91 -12.31
CA ASP A 133 -15.89 8.40 -13.65
C ASP A 133 -14.65 8.26 -14.54
N ASP A 134 -13.59 9.03 -14.28
CA ASP A 134 -12.30 8.95 -14.98
C ASP A 134 -11.26 8.09 -14.23
N TYR A 135 -11.74 7.20 -13.35
CA TYR A 135 -10.94 6.18 -12.64
C TYR A 135 -9.93 6.70 -11.62
N LYS A 136 -10.09 7.92 -11.13
CA LYS A 136 -9.34 8.40 -9.98
C LYS A 136 -9.90 7.80 -8.71
N LEU A 137 -9.03 7.59 -7.72
CA LEU A 137 -9.40 6.99 -6.45
C LEU A 137 -9.33 8.02 -5.34
N LEU A 138 -10.24 7.89 -4.39
CA LEU A 138 -10.21 8.60 -3.13
C LEU A 138 -10.39 7.60 -2.01
N ARG A 139 -9.59 7.70 -0.96
CA ARG A 139 -9.67 6.82 0.20
C ARG A 139 -9.76 7.65 1.47
N ILE A 140 -10.72 7.33 2.31
CA ILE A 140 -10.87 7.91 3.63
C ILE A 140 -10.63 6.80 4.65
N GLU A 141 -9.78 7.05 5.62
CA GLU A 141 -9.54 6.16 6.75
C GLU A 141 -9.90 6.87 8.04
N TRP A 142 -10.49 6.13 8.96
CA TRP A 142 -10.78 6.60 10.30
C TRP A 142 -10.22 5.62 11.32
N GLN A 143 -9.57 6.17 12.35
CA GLN A 143 -9.04 5.39 13.45
C GLN A 143 -8.92 6.28 14.69
N ASN A 144 -9.49 5.84 15.79
CA ASN A 144 -9.41 6.54 17.09
C ASN A 144 -9.82 8.03 17.02
N GLY A 145 -10.92 8.33 16.32
CA GLY A 145 -11.44 9.69 16.19
C GLY A 145 -10.73 10.58 15.17
N ARG A 146 -9.77 10.03 14.40
CA ARG A 146 -9.02 10.79 13.41
C ARG A 146 -9.30 10.28 12.01
N PHE A 147 -9.45 11.22 11.08
CA PHE A 147 -9.59 10.93 9.65
C PHE A 147 -8.30 11.23 8.90
N MET A 148 -8.00 10.38 7.94
CA MET A 148 -6.95 10.60 6.95
C MET A 148 -7.56 10.44 5.56
N LEU A 149 -7.25 11.37 4.67
CA LEU A 149 -7.78 11.40 3.31
C LEU A 149 -6.63 11.23 2.31
N TYR A 150 -6.89 10.43 1.28
CA TYR A 150 -5.89 10.14 0.25
C TYR A 150 -6.52 10.19 -1.12
N GLU A 151 -5.78 10.74 -2.06
CA GLU A 151 -6.08 10.69 -3.49
C GLU A 151 -5.11 9.73 -4.17
N GLY A 152 -5.59 8.96 -5.13
CA GLY A 152 -4.72 7.97 -5.75
C GLY A 152 -5.24 7.45 -7.07
N GLU A 153 -4.54 6.44 -7.56
CA GLU A 153 -4.87 5.77 -8.82
C GLU A 153 -4.45 4.31 -8.76
N LYS A 154 -5.13 3.48 -9.54
CA LYS A 154 -4.76 2.08 -9.68
C LYS A 154 -3.41 1.96 -10.39
N VAL A 155 -2.62 0.98 -9.95
CA VAL A 155 -1.33 0.65 -10.56
C VAL A 155 -1.44 -0.76 -11.11
N ILE A 156 -1.06 -0.95 -12.37
CA ILE A 156 -1.04 -2.29 -12.97
C ILE A 156 0.10 -3.13 -12.37
N PRO A 157 -0.08 -4.45 -12.22
CA PRO A 157 0.94 -5.30 -11.62
C PRO A 157 2.31 -5.24 -12.30
N GLY A 158 2.36 -5.02 -13.61
CA GLY A 158 3.60 -4.88 -14.36
C GLY A 158 4.44 -3.67 -14.00
N ASP A 159 3.85 -2.67 -13.34
CA ASP A 159 4.54 -1.45 -12.92
C ASP A 159 5.03 -1.51 -11.46
N VAL A 160 4.91 -2.66 -10.83
CA VAL A 160 5.28 -2.86 -9.42
C VAL A 160 6.27 -4.01 -9.32
N ARG A 161 7.40 -3.80 -8.66
CA ARG A 161 8.36 -4.87 -8.42
C ARG A 161 9.20 -4.66 -7.17
N VAL A 162 9.66 -5.76 -6.59
CA VAL A 162 10.62 -5.76 -5.50
C VAL A 162 12.01 -5.54 -6.08
N ILE A 163 12.76 -4.58 -5.53
CA ILE A 163 14.15 -4.33 -5.91
C ILE A 163 15.09 -5.03 -4.95
N ARG A 164 14.85 -4.90 -3.64
CA ARG A 164 15.66 -5.54 -2.62
C ARG A 164 14.79 -5.82 -1.39
N ALA A 165 14.87 -7.02 -0.88
CA ALA A 165 14.18 -7.44 0.34
C ALA A 165 15.10 -8.29 1.21
N THR A 166 14.97 -8.10 2.51
CA THR A 166 15.77 -8.83 3.52
C THR A 166 14.97 -9.91 4.24
#